data_4b31a54860aa6144ecee78ea3ad73c58
#
_entry.id   4b31a54860aa6144ecee78ea3ad73c58
#
_cell.length_a   1.000
_cell.length_b   1.000
_cell.length_c   1.000
_cell.angle_alpha   90.00
_cell.angle_beta   90.00
_cell.angle_gamma   90.00
#
_symmetry.space_group_name_H-M   'P 1'
#
loop_
_entity.id
_entity.type
_entity.pdbx_description
1 polymer ?
#
loop_
_entity_poly.entity_id
_entity_poly.type
_entity_poly.pdbx_seq_one_letter_code
_entity_poly.pdbx_strand_id
1 'polypeptide(L)'
;MNIEKGLIHVYTGNGKGKTTAAFGLALRARGHGFAVKIIQFMKSEKMFNTYGEVLFFKNDPGIEILQFGTDNWVDPKKPAPEDVAAAERAVDKAVDILENQNTDILILDEILYAYKFNLIHRGHIEKIFGAKKENTELVLTGRDAPDFVIEKADLVSEIKDVKHYFKSRKAITGVEY
;
A
#
# COMPACT_ATOMS: atom_id res chain seq x y z
N MET A 1 -12.52 5.79 -19.54
CA MET A 1 -11.21 5.32 -20.06
C MET A 1 -10.94 4.00 -19.39
N ASN A 2 -10.29 3.06 -20.07
CA ASN A 2 -9.94 1.78 -19.46
C ASN A 2 -8.43 1.57 -19.62
N ILE A 3 -7.80 0.96 -18.62
CA ILE A 3 -6.42 0.49 -18.73
C ILE A 3 -6.44 -0.74 -19.64
N GLU A 4 -5.74 -0.68 -20.77
CA GLU A 4 -5.64 -1.82 -21.69
C GLU A 4 -4.76 -2.92 -21.13
N LYS A 5 -3.63 -2.53 -20.51
CA LYS A 5 -2.70 -3.44 -19.84
C LYS A 5 -2.17 -2.78 -18.58
N GLY A 6 -2.59 -3.29 -17.44
CA GLY A 6 -2.10 -2.84 -16.13
C GLY A 6 -0.80 -3.53 -15.74
N LEU A 7 0.09 -2.78 -15.15
CA LEU A 7 1.43 -3.18 -14.74
C LEU A 7 1.54 -3.35 -13.23
N ILE A 8 2.65 -3.95 -12.78
CA ILE A 8 3.00 -4.07 -11.35
C ILE A 8 4.08 -3.04 -11.03
N HIS A 9 3.75 -2.09 -10.16
CA HIS A 9 4.68 -1.09 -9.65
C HIS A 9 5.12 -1.41 -8.23
N VAL A 10 6.37 -1.19 -7.94
CA VAL A 10 6.96 -1.32 -6.60
C VAL A 10 7.65 -0.02 -6.21
N TYR A 11 7.20 0.58 -5.11
CA TYR A 11 7.87 1.73 -4.49
C TYR A 11 8.54 1.28 -3.20
N THR A 12 9.86 1.15 -3.22
CA THR A 12 10.65 0.59 -2.11
C THR A 12 11.74 1.55 -1.62
N GLY A 13 12.59 1.08 -0.74
CA GLY A 13 13.70 1.84 -0.17
C GLY A 13 13.41 2.48 1.18
N ASN A 14 14.47 3.00 1.81
CA ASN A 14 14.40 3.52 3.19
C ASN A 14 13.90 4.96 3.27
N GLY A 15 13.90 5.70 2.16
CA GLY A 15 13.51 7.10 2.10
C GLY A 15 12.03 7.35 2.30
N LYS A 16 11.72 8.56 2.78
CA LYS A 16 10.36 9.10 2.88
C LYS A 16 9.79 9.33 1.47
N GLY A 17 8.50 9.03 1.28
CA GLY A 17 7.77 9.38 0.05
C GLY A 17 7.15 8.20 -0.72
N LYS A 18 7.32 6.95 -0.28
CA LYS A 18 6.69 5.79 -0.92
C LYS A 18 5.17 5.88 -0.95
N THR A 19 4.55 6.02 0.21
CA THR A 19 3.10 6.25 0.35
C THR A 19 2.67 7.51 -0.39
N THR A 20 3.41 8.62 -0.25
CA THR A 20 3.12 9.88 -0.94
C THR A 20 3.13 9.72 -2.46
N ALA A 21 4.09 8.97 -3.02
CA ALA A 21 4.15 8.67 -4.45
C ALA A 21 2.93 7.84 -4.90
N ALA A 22 2.57 6.81 -4.13
CA ALA A 22 1.41 5.97 -4.42
C ALA A 22 0.09 6.76 -4.38
N PHE A 23 -0.10 7.60 -3.36
CA PHE A 23 -1.26 8.49 -3.28
C PHE A 23 -1.26 9.59 -4.34
N GLY A 24 -0.08 10.07 -4.75
CA GLY A 24 0.07 10.97 -5.90
C GLY A 24 -0.39 10.32 -7.21
N LEU A 25 -0.09 9.03 -7.41
CA LEU A 25 -0.63 8.25 -8.53
C LEU A 25 -2.16 8.12 -8.43
N ALA A 26 -2.69 7.82 -7.23
CA ALA A 26 -4.13 7.77 -6.99
C ALA A 26 -4.82 9.10 -7.36
N LEU A 27 -4.28 10.23 -6.91
CA LEU A 27 -4.79 11.56 -7.26
C LEU A 27 -4.80 11.80 -8.78
N ARG A 28 -3.71 11.45 -9.46
CA ARG A 28 -3.60 11.57 -10.92
C ARG A 28 -4.65 10.71 -11.63
N ALA A 29 -4.81 9.48 -11.22
CA ALA A 29 -5.79 8.56 -11.77
C ALA A 29 -7.24 9.07 -11.57
N ARG A 30 -7.54 9.58 -10.37
CA ARG A 30 -8.85 10.16 -10.08
C ARG A 30 -9.15 11.40 -10.93
N GLY A 31 -8.15 12.22 -11.21
CA GLY A 31 -8.29 13.35 -12.13
C GLY A 31 -8.73 12.94 -13.55
N HIS A 32 -8.51 11.67 -13.92
CA HIS A 32 -8.97 11.05 -15.17
C HIS A 32 -10.18 10.12 -15.01
N GLY A 33 -10.80 10.08 -13.83
CA GLY A 33 -12.02 9.31 -13.57
C GLY A 33 -11.81 7.80 -13.32
N PHE A 34 -10.58 7.32 -13.14
CA PHE A 34 -10.30 5.93 -12.81
C PHE A 34 -10.78 5.58 -11.41
N ALA A 35 -11.26 4.35 -11.23
CA ALA A 35 -11.60 3.77 -9.92
C ALA A 35 -10.33 3.28 -9.21
N VAL A 36 -10.09 3.77 -8.00
CA VAL A 36 -8.90 3.45 -7.22
C VAL A 36 -9.28 2.82 -5.89
N LYS A 37 -8.63 1.71 -5.53
CA LYS A 37 -8.75 1.13 -4.20
C LYS A 37 -7.37 1.09 -3.54
N ILE A 38 -7.34 1.39 -2.25
CA ILE A 38 -6.12 1.43 -1.44
C ILE A 38 -6.33 0.55 -0.22
N ILE A 39 -5.45 -0.42 -0.05
CA ILE A 39 -5.36 -1.22 1.18
C ILE A 39 -4.12 -0.78 1.91
N GLN A 40 -4.28 -0.32 3.15
CA GLN A 40 -3.18 0.05 4.02
C GLN A 40 -2.97 -1.06 5.07
N PHE A 41 -1.82 -1.71 5.02
CA PHE A 41 -1.39 -2.71 5.99
C PHE A 41 -0.90 -2.03 7.27
N MET A 42 -1.09 -2.67 8.42
CA MET A 42 -0.61 -2.21 9.74
C MET A 42 -1.14 -0.82 10.15
N LYS A 43 -2.19 -0.34 9.53
CA LYS A 43 -2.83 0.93 9.87
C LYS A 43 -4.26 0.66 10.33
N SER A 44 -4.65 1.19 11.50
CA SER A 44 -6.03 1.16 11.99
C SER A 44 -6.74 2.48 11.69
N GLU A 45 -8.05 2.42 11.50
CA GLU A 45 -8.87 3.63 11.31
C GLU A 45 -8.71 4.61 12.47
N LYS A 46 -8.61 4.11 13.70
CA LYS A 46 -8.51 4.94 14.89
C LYS A 46 -7.19 5.74 14.94
N MET A 47 -6.07 5.12 14.56
CA MET A 47 -4.75 5.78 14.60
C MET A 47 -4.48 6.65 13.38
N PHE A 48 -5.03 6.28 12.22
CA PHE A 48 -4.60 6.85 10.93
C PHE A 48 -5.68 7.63 10.19
N ASN A 49 -6.91 7.73 10.73
CA ASN A 49 -7.99 8.55 10.14
C ASN A 49 -7.69 10.06 10.08
N THR A 50 -6.63 10.51 10.75
CA THR A 50 -6.18 11.91 10.76
C THR A 50 -5.12 12.22 9.71
N TYR A 51 -4.69 11.23 8.94
CA TYR A 51 -3.71 11.43 7.87
C TYR A 51 -4.34 12.24 6.74
N GLY A 52 -3.62 13.25 6.27
CA GLY A 52 -4.13 14.23 5.31
C GLY A 52 -4.67 13.62 4.03
N GLU A 53 -4.00 12.60 3.48
CA GLU A 53 -4.44 11.87 2.30
C GLU A 53 -5.74 11.08 2.53
N VAL A 54 -5.92 10.48 3.72
CA VAL A 54 -7.16 9.77 4.09
C VAL A 54 -8.31 10.76 4.21
N LEU A 55 -8.08 11.90 4.88
CA LEU A 55 -9.08 12.96 5.02
C LEU A 55 -9.49 13.55 3.67
N PHE A 56 -8.52 13.77 2.77
CA PHE A 56 -8.77 14.34 1.45
C PHE A 56 -9.65 13.42 0.59
N PHE A 57 -9.32 12.14 0.54
CA PHE A 57 -10.01 11.17 -0.30
C PHE A 57 -11.30 10.61 0.30
N LYS A 58 -11.57 10.83 1.58
CA LYS A 58 -12.74 10.27 2.29
C LYS A 58 -14.07 10.51 1.57
N ASN A 59 -14.21 11.62 0.87
CA ASN A 59 -15.45 12.03 0.19
C ASN A 59 -15.39 11.82 -1.34
N ASP A 60 -14.33 11.25 -1.88
CA ASP A 60 -14.24 10.95 -3.31
C ASP A 60 -14.88 9.59 -3.60
N PRO A 61 -16.00 9.52 -4.35
CA PRO A 61 -16.71 8.27 -4.61
C PRO A 61 -15.93 7.28 -5.48
N GLY A 62 -14.84 7.70 -6.09
CA GLY A 62 -14.00 6.84 -6.93
C GLY A 62 -12.74 6.36 -6.24
N ILE A 63 -12.55 6.69 -4.96
CA ILE A 63 -11.49 6.11 -4.11
C ILE A 63 -12.11 5.42 -2.91
N GLU A 64 -11.65 4.21 -2.65
CA GLU A 64 -11.94 3.47 -1.42
C GLU A 64 -10.63 3.18 -0.69
N ILE A 65 -10.52 3.61 0.58
CA ILE A 65 -9.37 3.33 1.44
C ILE A 65 -9.80 2.36 2.53
N LEU A 66 -9.13 1.21 2.58
CA LEU A 66 -9.38 0.14 3.54
C LEU A 66 -8.14 -0.02 4.42
N GLN A 67 -8.31 0.05 5.72
CA GLN A 67 -7.21 -0.02 6.68
C GLN A 67 -7.27 -1.33 7.46
N PHE A 68 -6.16 -2.07 7.48
CA PHE A 68 -6.03 -3.36 8.15
C PHE A 68 -4.83 -3.33 9.09
N GLY A 69 -5.09 -3.02 10.34
CA GLY A 69 -4.12 -3.00 11.42
C GLY A 69 -4.79 -2.95 12.76
N THR A 70 -4.00 -3.00 13.82
CA THR A 70 -4.43 -2.83 15.21
C THR A 70 -4.13 -1.41 15.68
N ASP A 71 -4.64 -1.04 16.85
CA ASP A 71 -4.34 0.27 17.48
C ASP A 71 -2.95 0.33 18.14
N ASN A 72 -2.15 -0.70 17.94
CA ASN A 72 -0.81 -0.81 18.51
C ASN A 72 0.25 -0.82 17.39
N TRP A 73 1.46 -0.39 17.73
CA TRP A 73 2.61 -0.57 16.84
C TRP A 73 3.00 -2.05 16.79
N VAL A 74 3.22 -2.57 15.61
CA VAL A 74 3.68 -3.95 15.40
C VAL A 74 5.10 -4.11 15.93
N ASP A 75 5.32 -5.10 16.83
CA ASP A 75 6.67 -5.52 17.19
C ASP A 75 7.23 -6.45 16.09
N PRO A 76 8.23 -6.04 15.30
CA PRO A 76 8.76 -6.86 14.22
C PRO A 76 9.46 -8.13 14.67
N LYS A 77 9.85 -8.22 15.96
CA LYS A 77 10.50 -9.42 16.54
C LYS A 77 9.49 -10.43 17.05
N LYS A 78 8.31 -9.95 17.45
CA LYS A 78 7.24 -10.79 18.00
C LYS A 78 5.89 -10.19 17.64
N PRO A 79 5.46 -10.29 16.37
CA PRO A 79 4.14 -9.81 15.96
C PRO A 79 3.03 -10.46 16.80
N ALA A 80 2.04 -9.67 17.16
CA ALA A 80 0.88 -10.22 17.86
C ALA A 80 -0.01 -11.03 16.89
N PRO A 81 -0.71 -12.07 17.36
CA PRO A 81 -1.61 -12.86 16.51
C PRO A 81 -2.67 -12.01 15.80
N GLU A 82 -3.16 -10.96 16.45
CA GLU A 82 -4.12 -10.01 15.87
C GLU A 82 -3.54 -9.17 14.73
N ASP A 83 -2.23 -8.84 14.76
CA ASP A 83 -1.55 -8.14 13.66
C ASP A 83 -1.42 -9.05 12.43
N VAL A 84 -1.07 -10.32 12.66
CA VAL A 84 -1.01 -11.34 11.61
C VAL A 84 -2.40 -11.52 10.98
N ALA A 85 -3.43 -11.75 11.81
CA ALA A 85 -4.79 -11.92 11.32
C ALA A 85 -5.32 -10.68 10.55
N ALA A 86 -4.94 -9.46 10.97
CA ALA A 86 -5.28 -8.26 10.24
C ALA A 86 -4.61 -8.20 8.87
N ALA A 87 -3.34 -8.54 8.78
CA ALA A 87 -2.59 -8.57 7.53
C ALA A 87 -3.11 -9.65 6.56
N GLU A 88 -3.48 -10.84 7.08
CA GLU A 88 -4.10 -11.89 6.27
C GLU A 88 -5.46 -11.47 5.71
N ARG A 89 -6.31 -10.82 6.51
CA ARG A 89 -7.57 -10.23 6.00
C ARG A 89 -7.34 -9.17 4.92
N ALA A 90 -6.26 -8.38 5.03
CA ALA A 90 -5.87 -7.43 4.00
C ALA A 90 -5.51 -8.13 2.68
N VAL A 91 -4.78 -9.25 2.75
CA VAL A 91 -4.47 -10.09 1.58
C VAL A 91 -5.73 -10.65 0.95
N ASP A 92 -6.62 -11.25 1.75
CA ASP A 92 -7.87 -11.80 1.22
C ASP A 92 -8.75 -10.73 0.59
N LYS A 93 -8.79 -9.53 1.18
CA LYS A 93 -9.48 -8.38 0.58
C LYS A 93 -8.84 -7.89 -0.71
N ALA A 94 -7.52 -7.90 -0.81
CA ALA A 94 -6.81 -7.57 -2.05
C ALA A 94 -7.15 -8.54 -3.18
N VAL A 95 -7.17 -9.84 -2.88
CA VAL A 95 -7.56 -10.89 -3.83
C VAL A 95 -9.02 -10.72 -4.26
N ASP A 96 -9.95 -10.52 -3.32
CA ASP A 96 -11.37 -10.27 -3.62
C ASP A 96 -11.55 -9.06 -4.55
N ILE A 97 -10.83 -7.97 -4.30
CA ILE A 97 -10.87 -6.78 -5.16
C ILE A 97 -10.39 -7.12 -6.58
N LEU A 98 -9.26 -7.81 -6.69
CA LEU A 98 -8.67 -8.14 -7.99
C LEU A 98 -9.55 -9.10 -8.80
N GLU A 99 -10.17 -10.08 -8.16
CA GLU A 99 -10.99 -11.09 -8.82
C GLU A 99 -12.42 -10.63 -9.09
N ASN A 100 -13.06 -9.98 -8.13
CA ASN A 100 -14.51 -9.81 -8.10
C ASN A 100 -14.99 -8.37 -8.24
N GLN A 101 -14.11 -7.37 -8.08
CA GLN A 101 -14.52 -5.97 -8.10
C GLN A 101 -14.00 -5.23 -9.32
N ASN A 102 -14.70 -4.16 -9.70
CA ASN A 102 -14.25 -3.29 -10.76
C ASN A 102 -13.33 -2.22 -10.16
N THR A 103 -12.03 -2.33 -10.45
CA THR A 103 -11.03 -1.34 -10.05
C THR A 103 -9.97 -1.21 -11.14
N ASP A 104 -9.60 0.02 -11.46
CA ASP A 104 -8.54 0.29 -12.42
C ASP A 104 -7.17 0.22 -11.75
N ILE A 105 -7.06 0.69 -10.50
CA ILE A 105 -5.80 0.71 -9.75
C ILE A 105 -6.04 0.16 -8.34
N LEU A 106 -5.23 -0.82 -7.94
CA LEU A 106 -5.13 -1.30 -6.57
C LEU A 106 -3.77 -0.93 -5.99
N ILE A 107 -3.78 -0.18 -4.87
CA ILE A 107 -2.58 0.18 -4.12
C ILE A 107 -2.55 -0.64 -2.82
N LEU A 108 -1.45 -1.33 -2.58
CA LEU A 108 -1.18 -2.11 -1.37
C LEU A 108 -0.08 -1.38 -0.57
N ASP A 109 -0.52 -0.43 0.25
CA ASP A 109 0.39 0.43 1.03
C ASP A 109 0.94 -0.31 2.24
N GLU A 110 2.27 -0.33 2.39
CA GLU A 110 3.06 -1.02 3.41
C GLU A 110 2.99 -2.57 3.37
N ILE A 111 2.55 -3.18 2.25
CA ILE A 111 2.54 -4.66 2.12
C ILE A 111 3.94 -5.27 2.23
N LEU A 112 4.97 -4.60 1.69
CA LEU A 112 6.34 -5.10 1.77
C LEU A 112 6.89 -5.02 3.20
N TYR A 113 6.39 -4.07 4.02
CA TYR A 113 6.71 -4.01 5.43
C TYR A 113 5.99 -5.11 6.22
N ALA A 114 4.72 -5.41 5.88
CA ALA A 114 4.01 -6.55 6.46
C ALA A 114 4.72 -7.88 6.15
N TYR A 115 5.25 -8.04 4.95
CA TYR A 115 6.09 -9.19 4.58
C TYR A 115 7.39 -9.23 5.40
N LYS A 116 8.11 -8.11 5.49
CA LYS A 116 9.36 -8.00 6.27
C LYS A 116 9.15 -8.33 7.75
N PHE A 117 8.00 -8.00 8.30
CA PHE A 117 7.65 -8.26 9.71
C PHE A 117 7.03 -9.64 9.92
N ASN A 118 7.02 -10.51 8.90
CA ASN A 118 6.43 -11.85 8.95
C ASN A 118 4.93 -11.87 9.32
N LEU A 119 4.19 -10.78 9.03
CA LEU A 119 2.74 -10.77 9.14
C LEU A 119 2.09 -11.52 7.99
N ILE A 120 2.75 -11.52 6.84
CA ILE A 120 2.40 -12.30 5.65
C ILE A 120 3.65 -13.00 5.12
N HIS A 121 3.46 -14.03 4.31
CA HIS A 121 4.55 -14.79 3.69
C HIS A 121 4.51 -14.70 2.15
N ARG A 122 5.53 -15.25 1.49
CA ARG A 122 5.69 -15.22 0.05
C ARG A 122 4.44 -15.68 -0.71
N GLY A 123 3.82 -16.79 -0.30
CA GLY A 123 2.61 -17.32 -0.94
C GLY A 123 1.42 -16.35 -0.95
N HIS A 124 1.31 -15.46 0.06
CA HIS A 124 0.28 -14.41 0.09
C HIS A 124 0.50 -13.38 -1.04
N ILE A 125 1.74 -12.95 -1.27
CA ILE A 125 2.07 -12.01 -2.35
C ILE A 125 1.89 -12.69 -3.72
N GLU A 126 2.31 -13.94 -3.87
CA GLU A 126 2.11 -14.72 -5.09
C GLU A 126 0.63 -14.94 -5.42
N LYS A 127 -0.22 -15.16 -4.39
CA LYS A 127 -1.69 -15.23 -4.54
C LYS A 127 -2.26 -13.92 -5.10
N ILE A 128 -1.80 -12.77 -4.59
CA ILE A 128 -2.19 -11.44 -5.10
C ILE A 128 -1.76 -11.26 -6.56
N PHE A 129 -0.52 -11.62 -6.90
CA PHE A 129 -0.05 -11.55 -8.29
C PHE A 129 -0.86 -12.43 -9.23
N GLY A 130 -1.25 -13.64 -8.78
CA GLY A 130 -2.09 -14.57 -9.54
C GLY A 130 -3.51 -14.06 -9.78
N ALA A 131 -4.06 -13.30 -8.83
CA ALA A 131 -5.40 -12.72 -8.91
C ALA A 131 -5.48 -11.43 -9.77
N LYS A 132 -4.31 -10.82 -10.09
CA LYS A 132 -4.28 -9.56 -10.85
C LYS A 132 -4.83 -9.75 -12.25
N LYS A 133 -5.89 -9.00 -12.58
CA LYS A 133 -6.43 -8.93 -13.93
C LYS A 133 -5.51 -8.15 -14.88
N GLU A 134 -5.59 -8.46 -16.15
CA GLU A 134 -4.75 -7.83 -17.17
C GLU A 134 -4.92 -6.31 -17.22
N ASN A 135 -6.13 -5.82 -17.00
CA ASN A 135 -6.48 -4.39 -17.07
C ASN A 135 -6.44 -3.65 -15.73
N THR A 136 -5.83 -4.21 -14.69
CA THR A 136 -5.67 -3.56 -13.37
C THR A 136 -4.23 -3.21 -13.11
N GLU A 137 -3.95 -1.95 -12.76
CA GLU A 137 -2.67 -1.50 -12.25
C GLU A 137 -2.52 -1.90 -10.79
N LEU A 138 -1.41 -2.54 -10.44
CA LEU A 138 -1.12 -2.97 -9.07
C LEU A 138 0.11 -2.25 -8.54
N VAL A 139 -0.02 -1.57 -7.40
CA VAL A 139 1.07 -0.82 -6.77
C VAL A 139 1.36 -1.38 -5.38
N LEU A 140 2.60 -1.76 -5.12
CA LEU A 140 3.06 -2.23 -3.82
C LEU A 140 4.02 -1.21 -3.22
N THR A 141 3.84 -0.87 -1.94
CA THR A 141 4.81 -0.02 -1.22
C THR A 141 5.39 -0.72 -0.01
N GLY A 142 6.54 -0.24 0.44
CA GLY A 142 7.21 -0.67 1.66
C GLY A 142 8.73 -0.73 1.49
N ARG A 143 9.43 -1.05 2.58
CA ARG A 143 10.90 -1.17 2.56
C ARG A 143 11.33 -2.58 2.19
N ASP A 144 12.56 -2.69 1.71
CA ASP A 144 13.26 -3.96 1.50
C ASP A 144 12.44 -4.96 0.64
N ALA A 145 12.01 -4.51 -0.55
CA ALA A 145 11.32 -5.37 -1.50
C ALA A 145 12.16 -6.62 -1.79
N PRO A 146 11.62 -7.83 -1.59
CA PRO A 146 12.37 -9.06 -1.84
C PRO A 146 12.54 -9.30 -3.35
N ASP A 147 13.61 -10.01 -3.72
CA ASP A 147 14.00 -10.24 -5.13
C ASP A 147 12.83 -10.78 -5.97
N PHE A 148 12.08 -11.75 -5.46
CA PHE A 148 10.96 -12.33 -6.21
C PHE A 148 9.83 -11.32 -6.54
N VAL A 149 9.69 -10.24 -5.74
CA VAL A 149 8.77 -9.14 -6.04
C VAL A 149 9.38 -8.21 -7.09
N ILE A 150 10.68 -7.90 -6.96
CA ILE A 150 11.42 -7.08 -7.92
C ILE A 150 11.41 -7.73 -9.31
N GLU A 151 11.69 -9.03 -9.39
CA GLU A 151 11.66 -9.80 -10.64
C GLU A 151 10.28 -9.84 -11.31
N LYS A 152 9.21 -9.81 -10.52
CA LYS A 152 7.83 -9.84 -11.03
C LYS A 152 7.31 -8.46 -11.43
N ALA A 153 7.90 -7.39 -10.90
CA ALA A 153 7.46 -6.01 -11.14
C ALA A 153 7.86 -5.52 -12.54
N ASP A 154 6.99 -4.72 -13.14
CA ASP A 154 7.25 -4.02 -14.40
C ASP A 154 7.97 -2.68 -14.18
N LEU A 155 7.77 -2.07 -12.98
CA LEU A 155 8.42 -0.83 -12.56
C LEU A 155 8.83 -0.93 -11.10
N VAL A 156 10.09 -0.62 -10.82
CA VAL A 156 10.60 -0.52 -9.45
C VAL A 156 11.26 0.84 -9.26
N SER A 157 10.79 1.60 -8.25
CA SER A 157 11.40 2.86 -7.81
C SER A 157 11.95 2.70 -6.40
N GLU A 158 13.24 2.92 -6.22
CA GLU A 158 13.88 2.94 -4.92
C GLU A 158 14.04 4.36 -4.40
N ILE A 159 13.38 4.67 -3.27
CA ILE A 159 13.43 5.98 -2.61
C ILE A 159 14.46 5.95 -1.51
N LYS A 160 15.52 6.76 -1.64
CA LYS A 160 16.67 6.81 -0.72
C LYS A 160 16.68 8.08 0.11
N ASP A 161 17.01 7.95 1.40
CA ASP A 161 17.33 9.10 2.24
C ASP A 161 18.75 9.59 1.94
N VAL A 162 18.87 10.63 1.13
CA VAL A 162 20.14 11.36 0.97
C VAL A 162 20.40 12.21 2.20
N LYS A 163 19.35 12.82 2.77
CA LYS A 163 19.36 13.57 4.01
C LYS A 163 17.96 13.54 4.62
N HIS A 164 17.87 13.33 5.94
CA HIS A 164 16.60 13.32 6.65
C HIS A 164 16.70 14.07 7.97
N TYR A 165 15.68 14.85 8.31
CA TYR A 165 15.62 15.65 9.52
C TYR A 165 15.07 14.91 10.75
N PHE A 166 14.84 13.62 10.69
CA PHE A 166 14.22 12.79 11.74
C PHE A 166 14.82 12.99 13.14
N LYS A 167 16.15 13.21 13.21
CA LYS A 167 16.84 13.43 14.50
C LYS A 167 16.68 14.83 15.07
N SER A 168 16.26 15.79 14.26
CA SER A 168 16.24 17.22 14.60
C SER A 168 14.85 17.85 14.66
N ARG A 169 13.83 17.14 14.18
CA ARG A 169 12.47 17.69 14.06
C ARG A 169 11.41 16.63 14.36
N LYS A 170 10.36 17.02 15.10
CA LYS A 170 9.17 16.19 15.31
C LYS A 170 8.33 16.16 14.03
N ALA A 171 7.52 15.09 13.90
CA ALA A 171 6.52 14.97 12.83
C ALA A 171 5.53 16.15 12.85
N ILE A 172 5.16 16.64 11.68
CA ILE A 172 4.31 17.83 11.50
C ILE A 172 3.09 17.43 10.68
N THR A 173 1.91 17.84 11.15
CA THR A 173 0.64 17.71 10.41
C THR A 173 0.73 18.38 9.03
N GLY A 174 0.27 17.69 8.01
CA GLY A 174 0.33 18.14 6.63
C GLY A 174 1.68 17.92 5.92
N VAL A 175 2.69 17.35 6.63
CA VAL A 175 4.00 17.03 6.05
C VAL A 175 4.35 15.56 6.28
N GLU A 176 4.12 15.03 7.47
CA GLU A 176 4.34 13.62 7.83
C GLU A 176 3.05 12.80 7.92
N TYR A 177 1.94 13.44 8.22
CA TYR A 177 0.61 12.81 8.32
C TYR A 177 -0.54 13.77 8.01
#